data_dfda615803129351bd394dcbaa31cca2
#
_entry.id   dfda615803129351bd394dcbaa31cca2
#
_cell.length_a   1.000
_cell.length_b   1.000
_cell.length_c   1.000
_cell.angle_alpha   90.00
_cell.angle_beta   90.00
_cell.angle_gamma   90.00
#
_symmetry.space_group_name_H-M   'P 1'
#
loop_
_entity.id
_entity.type
_entity.pdbx_description
1 polymer ?
#
loop_
_entity_poly.entity_id
_entity_poly.type
_entity_poly.pdbx_seq_one_letter_code
_entity_poly.pdbx_strand_id
1 'polypeptide(L)'
;MTNFEKVKEFMTTFGQEVKNNAEFPNDKIVELRKKLIDEEFNELKDAINDNDIVEVADALTDILVVTYGAGAAFGINLDKCFDEVHRSNMSKLSSDGKPLYNEYGKVMKGPNYSPPDLKKFV
;
A
#
# COMPACT_ATOMS: atom_id res chain seq x y z
N MET A 1 6.28 6.43 -15.69
CA MET A 1 5.50 5.26 -15.25
C MET A 1 5.66 5.11 -13.74
N THR A 2 4.54 5.10 -13.01
CA THR A 2 4.54 4.90 -11.56
C THR A 2 4.86 3.44 -11.22
N ASN A 3 5.17 3.19 -9.96
CA ASN A 3 5.40 1.81 -9.51
C ASN A 3 4.14 0.95 -9.69
N PHE A 4 2.95 1.51 -9.42
CA PHE A 4 1.70 0.82 -9.65
C PHE A 4 1.52 0.46 -11.12
N GLU A 5 1.82 1.39 -12.02
CA GLU A 5 1.76 1.13 -13.47
C GLU A 5 2.72 0.03 -13.92
N LYS A 6 3.92 -0.01 -13.34
CA LYS A 6 4.88 -1.11 -13.62
C LYS A 6 4.33 -2.47 -13.21
N VAL A 7 3.69 -2.54 -12.06
CA VAL A 7 3.09 -3.81 -11.59
C VAL A 7 1.93 -4.22 -12.50
N LYS A 8 1.10 -3.27 -12.93
CA LYS A 8 0.03 -3.58 -13.89
C LYS A 8 0.58 -4.08 -15.23
N GLU A 9 1.68 -3.49 -15.69
CA GLU A 9 2.37 -3.97 -16.89
C GLU A 9 2.85 -5.41 -16.73
N PHE A 10 3.49 -5.71 -15.60
CA PHE A 10 3.91 -7.08 -15.29
C PHE A 10 2.72 -8.03 -15.31
N MET A 11 1.63 -7.69 -14.61
CA MET A 11 0.46 -8.55 -14.53
C MET A 11 -0.14 -8.81 -15.90
N THR A 12 -0.29 -7.78 -16.71
CA THR A 12 -0.83 -7.89 -18.06
C THR A 12 0.07 -8.76 -18.95
N THR A 13 1.38 -8.55 -18.88
CA THR A 13 2.37 -9.31 -19.66
C THR A 13 2.31 -10.80 -19.33
N PHE A 14 2.11 -11.14 -18.07
CA PHE A 14 2.09 -12.52 -17.59
C PHE A 14 0.69 -13.13 -17.50
N GLY A 15 -0.31 -12.47 -18.10
CA GLY A 15 -1.65 -13.03 -18.22
C GLY A 15 -2.52 -12.97 -16.97
N GLN A 16 -2.17 -12.12 -16.02
CA GLN A 16 -2.98 -11.90 -14.81
C GLN A 16 -4.01 -10.80 -15.07
N GLU A 17 -5.19 -10.96 -14.51
CA GLU A 17 -6.29 -10.01 -14.71
C GLU A 17 -6.04 -8.69 -13.95
N VAL A 18 -6.17 -7.58 -14.68
CA VAL A 18 -6.17 -6.22 -14.12
C VAL A 18 -7.56 -5.64 -14.37
N LYS A 19 -8.27 -5.29 -13.30
CA LYS A 19 -9.61 -4.72 -13.42
C LYS A 19 -9.56 -3.21 -13.64
N ASN A 20 -10.51 -2.70 -14.40
CA ASN A 20 -10.64 -1.27 -14.67
C ASN A 20 -11.54 -0.55 -13.67
N ASN A 21 -12.42 -1.29 -12.99
CA ASN A 21 -13.35 -0.75 -12.01
C ASN A 21 -13.20 -1.50 -10.69
N ALA A 22 -13.37 -0.79 -9.59
CA ALA A 22 -13.21 -1.37 -8.26
C ALA A 22 -14.31 -2.39 -7.98
N GLU A 23 -13.90 -3.63 -7.75
CA GLU A 23 -14.78 -4.74 -7.37
C GLU A 23 -13.96 -5.88 -6.79
N PHE A 24 -14.61 -6.74 -6.04
CA PHE A 24 -13.95 -7.95 -5.58
C PHE A 24 -13.74 -8.90 -6.75
N PRO A 25 -12.51 -9.39 -6.97
CA PRO A 25 -12.30 -10.47 -7.95
C PRO A 25 -12.88 -11.78 -7.41
N ASN A 26 -12.79 -12.85 -8.20
CA ASN A 26 -13.28 -14.14 -7.71
C ASN A 26 -12.50 -14.62 -6.49
N ASP A 27 -13.07 -15.56 -5.72
CA ASP A 27 -12.52 -16.02 -4.44
C ASP A 27 -11.09 -16.56 -4.58
N LYS A 28 -10.80 -17.23 -5.68
CA LYS A 28 -9.47 -17.80 -5.91
C LYS A 28 -8.41 -16.70 -6.00
N ILE A 29 -8.72 -15.61 -6.69
CA ILE A 29 -7.81 -14.45 -6.81
C ILE A 29 -7.70 -13.74 -5.47
N VAL A 30 -8.78 -13.56 -4.74
CA VAL A 30 -8.75 -12.95 -3.39
C VAL A 30 -7.80 -13.72 -2.49
N GLU A 31 -7.94 -15.05 -2.43
CA GLU A 31 -7.07 -15.88 -1.61
C GLU A 31 -5.61 -15.84 -2.06
N LEU A 32 -5.37 -15.81 -3.37
CA LEU A 32 -4.00 -15.67 -3.90
C LEU A 32 -3.36 -14.36 -3.42
N ARG A 33 -4.09 -13.24 -3.52
CA ARG A 33 -3.54 -11.94 -3.13
C ARG A 33 -3.25 -11.85 -1.64
N LYS A 34 -4.12 -12.38 -0.81
CA LYS A 34 -3.89 -12.49 0.64
C LYS A 34 -2.63 -13.29 0.93
N LYS A 35 -2.50 -14.44 0.29
CA LYS A 35 -1.36 -15.33 0.50
C LYS A 35 -0.04 -14.69 0.09
N LEU A 36 -0.01 -13.99 -1.05
CA LEU A 36 1.20 -13.32 -1.52
C LEU A 36 1.67 -12.24 -0.54
N ILE A 37 0.73 -11.47 0.02
CA ILE A 37 1.07 -10.45 1.01
C ILE A 37 1.63 -11.09 2.28
N ASP A 38 0.98 -12.16 2.76
CA ASP A 38 1.44 -12.89 3.95
C ASP A 38 2.86 -13.45 3.77
N GLU A 39 3.14 -14.04 2.61
CA GLU A 39 4.45 -14.62 2.32
C GLU A 39 5.55 -13.56 2.38
N GLU A 40 5.33 -12.41 1.74
CA GLU A 40 6.34 -11.33 1.72
C GLU A 40 6.52 -10.70 3.08
N PHE A 41 5.44 -10.56 3.85
CA PHE A 41 5.53 -10.05 5.21
C PHE A 41 6.36 -10.98 6.10
N ASN A 42 6.18 -12.30 5.98
CA ASN A 42 6.96 -13.27 6.73
C ASN A 42 8.44 -13.23 6.32
N GLU A 43 8.74 -13.09 5.02
CA GLU A 43 10.11 -12.95 4.55
C GLU A 43 10.80 -11.70 5.11
N LEU A 44 10.05 -10.61 5.23
CA LEU A 44 10.57 -9.39 5.85
C LEU A 44 10.97 -9.62 7.31
N LYS A 45 10.11 -10.31 8.07
CA LYS A 45 10.41 -10.61 9.49
C LYS A 45 11.66 -11.45 9.61
N ASP A 46 11.81 -12.47 8.75
CA ASP A 46 12.99 -13.33 8.75
C ASP A 46 14.24 -12.55 8.40
N ALA A 47 14.18 -11.69 7.38
CA ALA A 47 15.32 -10.87 6.96
C ALA A 47 15.79 -9.91 8.06
N ILE A 48 14.83 -9.32 8.80
CA ILE A 48 15.13 -8.45 9.94
C ILE A 48 15.81 -9.27 11.05
N ASN A 49 15.28 -10.44 11.35
CA ASN A 49 15.84 -11.31 12.39
C ASN A 49 17.27 -11.77 12.04
N ASP A 50 17.54 -11.95 10.76
CA ASP A 50 18.85 -12.38 10.25
C ASP A 50 19.84 -11.20 10.09
N ASN A 51 19.40 -9.98 10.35
CA ASN A 51 20.21 -8.76 10.15
C ASN A 51 20.77 -8.64 8.73
N ASP A 52 20.02 -9.10 7.75
CA ASP A 52 20.43 -9.09 6.34
C ASP A 52 19.77 -7.91 5.63
N ILE A 53 20.52 -6.81 5.48
CA ILE A 53 19.98 -5.57 4.92
C ILE A 53 19.57 -5.71 3.45
N VAL A 54 20.26 -6.54 2.68
CA VAL A 54 19.91 -6.79 1.27
C VAL A 54 18.57 -7.52 1.18
N GLU A 55 18.38 -8.54 2.01
CA GLU A 55 17.12 -9.28 2.07
C GLU A 55 15.99 -8.42 2.62
N VAL A 56 16.27 -7.50 3.55
CA VAL A 56 15.28 -6.52 4.01
C VAL A 56 14.83 -5.63 2.85
N ALA A 57 15.76 -5.12 2.06
CA ALA A 57 15.44 -4.30 0.89
C ALA A 57 14.59 -5.07 -0.13
N ASP A 58 14.94 -6.32 -0.40
CA ASP A 58 14.19 -7.19 -1.30
C ASP A 58 12.78 -7.44 -0.79
N ALA A 59 12.64 -7.82 0.46
CA ALA A 59 11.34 -8.10 1.08
C ALA A 59 10.43 -6.87 1.11
N LEU A 60 10.96 -5.70 1.47
CA LEU A 60 10.19 -4.46 1.46
C LEU A 60 9.71 -4.11 0.05
N THR A 61 10.58 -4.28 -0.93
CA THR A 61 10.23 -4.03 -2.33
C THR A 61 9.15 -5.00 -2.80
N ASP A 62 9.29 -6.28 -2.46
CA ASP A 62 8.29 -7.29 -2.84
C ASP A 62 6.94 -7.05 -2.16
N ILE A 63 6.93 -6.54 -0.92
CA ILE A 63 5.68 -6.12 -0.26
C ILE A 63 4.98 -5.05 -1.09
N LEU A 64 5.71 -4.07 -1.60
CA LEU A 64 5.13 -3.05 -2.48
C LEU A 64 4.58 -3.69 -3.77
N VAL A 65 5.32 -4.60 -4.39
CA VAL A 65 4.90 -5.28 -5.61
C VAL A 65 3.58 -6.03 -5.38
N VAL A 66 3.50 -6.87 -4.35
CA VAL A 66 2.28 -7.67 -4.11
C VAL A 66 1.11 -6.81 -3.64
N THR A 67 1.37 -5.70 -2.96
CA THR A 67 0.32 -4.75 -2.55
C THR A 67 -0.26 -4.05 -3.78
N TYR A 68 0.58 -3.53 -4.65
CA TYR A 68 0.12 -2.96 -5.92
C TYR A 68 -0.62 -3.99 -6.76
N GLY A 69 -0.14 -5.23 -6.76
CA GLY A 69 -0.79 -6.32 -7.47
C GLY A 69 -2.21 -6.59 -6.96
N ALA A 70 -2.38 -6.57 -5.64
CA ALA A 70 -3.72 -6.68 -5.04
C ALA A 70 -4.62 -5.52 -5.47
N GLY A 71 -4.10 -4.29 -5.45
CA GLY A 71 -4.84 -3.12 -5.92
C GLY A 71 -5.32 -3.28 -7.36
N ALA A 72 -4.43 -3.72 -8.26
CA ALA A 72 -4.77 -3.95 -9.66
C ALA A 72 -5.81 -5.07 -9.83
N ALA A 73 -5.70 -6.14 -9.05
CA ALA A 73 -6.66 -7.25 -9.09
C ALA A 73 -8.06 -6.82 -8.63
N PHE A 74 -8.15 -5.89 -7.68
CA PHE A 74 -9.41 -5.33 -7.18
C PHE A 74 -9.90 -4.14 -8.02
N GLY A 75 -9.13 -3.67 -8.99
CA GLY A 75 -9.49 -2.51 -9.80
C GLY A 75 -9.42 -1.18 -9.07
N ILE A 76 -8.62 -1.11 -8.01
CA ILE A 76 -8.45 0.09 -7.19
C ILE A 76 -7.25 0.88 -7.72
N ASN A 77 -7.44 2.17 -7.98
CA ASN A 77 -6.36 3.07 -8.39
C ASN A 77 -5.53 3.48 -7.16
N LEU A 78 -4.50 2.69 -6.85
CA LEU A 78 -3.69 2.93 -5.67
C LEU A 78 -2.87 4.21 -5.75
N ASP A 79 -2.53 4.70 -6.94
CA ASP A 79 -1.83 5.98 -7.08
C ASP A 79 -2.69 7.12 -6.53
N LYS A 80 -3.97 7.16 -6.94
CA LYS A 80 -4.91 8.18 -6.45
C LYS A 80 -5.24 8.00 -4.97
N CYS A 81 -5.43 6.76 -4.53
CA CYS A 81 -5.66 6.47 -3.12
C CYS A 81 -4.47 6.91 -2.27
N PHE A 82 -3.26 6.68 -2.74
CA PHE A 82 -2.05 7.07 -2.02
C PHE A 82 -1.97 8.60 -1.88
N ASP A 83 -2.25 9.34 -2.96
CA ASP A 83 -2.26 10.81 -2.92
C ASP A 83 -3.26 11.32 -1.89
N GLU A 84 -4.45 10.72 -1.84
CA GLU A 84 -5.48 11.12 -0.88
C GLU A 84 -5.07 10.79 0.57
N VAL A 85 -4.51 9.60 0.80
CA VAL A 85 -4.00 9.24 2.13
C VAL A 85 -2.85 10.17 2.53
N HIS A 86 -1.99 10.52 1.59
CA HIS A 86 -0.91 11.48 1.85
C HIS A 86 -1.48 12.85 2.26
N ARG A 87 -2.47 13.35 1.53
CA ARG A 87 -3.16 14.58 1.92
C ARG A 87 -3.70 14.50 3.34
N SER A 88 -4.39 13.40 3.64
CA SER A 88 -4.93 13.15 4.98
C SER A 88 -3.84 13.12 6.03
N ASN A 89 -2.74 12.43 5.77
CA ASN A 89 -1.62 12.34 6.69
C ASN A 89 -1.01 13.71 6.98
N MET A 90 -0.84 14.55 5.97
CA MET A 90 -0.31 15.90 6.14
C MET A 90 -1.26 16.80 6.91
N SER A 91 -2.56 16.51 6.90
CA SER A 91 -3.54 17.27 7.68
C SER A 91 -3.45 17.02 9.19
N LYS A 92 -2.62 16.07 9.63
CA LYS A 92 -2.38 15.80 11.06
C LYS A 92 -1.57 16.88 11.74
N LEU A 93 -0.92 17.78 11.01
CA LEU A 93 -0.14 18.87 11.59
C LEU A 93 -1.03 19.74 12.50
N SER A 94 -0.41 20.34 13.54
CA SER A 94 -1.09 21.30 14.40
C SER A 94 -1.36 22.60 13.62
N SER A 95 -2.15 23.50 14.21
CA SER A 95 -2.54 24.77 13.58
C SER A 95 -1.35 25.69 13.29
N ASP A 96 -0.21 25.50 13.95
CA ASP A 96 1.02 26.26 13.69
C ASP A 96 1.93 25.56 12.65
N GLY A 97 1.45 24.51 12.02
CA GLY A 97 2.20 23.76 11.00
C GLY A 97 3.23 22.79 11.54
N LYS A 98 3.22 22.53 12.85
CA LYS A 98 4.19 21.62 13.48
C LYS A 98 3.56 20.27 13.77
N PRO A 99 4.37 19.19 13.75
CA PRO A 99 3.86 17.86 14.08
C PRO A 99 3.57 17.72 15.57
N LEU A 100 2.62 16.85 15.90
CA LEU A 100 2.31 16.44 17.25
C LEU A 100 2.66 14.97 17.41
N TYR A 101 3.27 14.61 18.52
CA TYR A 101 3.67 13.23 18.81
C TYR A 101 3.12 12.78 20.16
N ASN A 102 2.86 11.47 20.28
CA ASN A 102 2.58 10.87 21.57
C ASN A 102 3.90 10.51 22.28
N GLU A 103 3.80 9.91 23.47
CA GLU A 103 4.97 9.52 24.27
C GLU A 103 5.87 8.47 23.60
N TYR A 104 5.35 7.74 22.59
CA TYR A 104 6.09 6.73 21.83
C TYR A 104 6.65 7.26 20.52
N GLY A 105 6.49 8.56 20.25
CA GLY A 105 6.94 9.15 18.99
C GLY A 105 6.00 8.94 17.80
N LYS A 106 4.79 8.43 18.06
CA LYS A 106 3.79 8.27 16.99
C LYS A 106 3.14 9.61 16.66
N VAL A 107 3.01 9.91 15.37
CA VAL A 107 2.34 11.12 14.91
C VAL A 107 0.86 11.11 15.34
N MET A 108 0.43 12.20 15.97
CA MET A 108 -0.92 12.39 16.45
C MET A 108 -1.70 13.29 15.50
N LYS A 109 -3.04 13.19 15.55
CA LYS A 109 -3.92 14.02 14.73
C LYS A 109 -4.05 15.41 15.37
N GLY A 110 -3.78 16.45 14.57
CA GLY A 110 -3.98 17.83 14.98
C GLY A 110 -5.45 18.27 14.81
N PRO A 111 -5.74 19.55 15.15
CA PRO A 111 -7.13 20.06 15.13
C PRO A 111 -7.75 20.11 13.73
N ASN A 112 -6.94 20.20 12.70
CA ASN A 112 -7.41 20.29 11.31
C ASN A 112 -7.36 18.96 10.57
N TYR A 113 -7.22 17.84 11.29
CA TYR A 113 -7.17 16.53 10.69
C TYR A 113 -8.43 16.26 9.85
N SER A 114 -8.19 15.81 8.62
CA SER A 114 -9.25 15.41 7.70
C SER A 114 -8.98 13.97 7.27
N PRO A 115 -9.87 13.02 7.61
CA PRO A 115 -9.66 11.61 7.22
C PRO A 115 -9.69 11.43 5.71
N PRO A 116 -9.06 10.37 5.20
CA PRO A 116 -9.05 10.13 3.76
C PRO A 116 -10.45 9.79 3.25
N ASP A 117 -10.80 10.34 2.10
CA ASP A 117 -12.04 10.03 1.40
C ASP A 117 -11.71 9.17 0.19
N LEU A 118 -11.77 7.86 0.36
CA LEU A 118 -11.42 6.90 -0.70
C LEU A 118 -12.63 6.48 -1.54
N LYS A 119 -13.85 6.80 -1.13
CA LYS A 119 -15.07 6.42 -1.86
C LYS A 119 -15.07 6.90 -3.30
N LYS A 120 -14.51 8.07 -3.57
CA LYS A 120 -14.45 8.65 -4.92
C LYS A 120 -13.51 7.90 -5.87
N PHE A 121 -12.68 6.98 -5.34
CA PHE A 121 -11.73 6.21 -6.14
C PHE A 121 -12.09 4.72 -6.24
N VAL A 122 -13.23 4.33 -5.69
CA VAL A 122 -13.64 2.91 -5.67
C VAL A 122 -15.11 2.72 -6.04
#